data_75f839a8cc259345cf3003b168df4c4a
#
_entry.id   75f839a8cc259345cf3003b168df4c4a
#
_cell.length_a   1.000
_cell.length_b   1.000
_cell.length_c   1.000
_cell.angle_alpha   90.00
_cell.angle_beta   90.00
_cell.angle_gamma   90.00
#
_symmetry.space_group_name_H-M   'P 1'
#
loop_
_entity.id
_entity.type
_entity.pdbx_description
1 polymer ?
#
loop_
_entity_poly.entity_id
_entity_poly.type
_entity_poly.pdbx_seq_one_letter_code
_entity_poly.pdbx_strand_id
1 'polypeptide(L)'
;MGIGEGLAILGKAIGAGLCMGIGAIGPALGEGNAVSRALEGMARQPESADNLRVNMILGCAITESTGIYSLVIAILILVLL
;
A
#
# COMPACT_ATOMS: atom_id res chain seq x y z
N MET A 1 16.47 14.90 27.19
CA MET A 1 15.91 13.59 26.80
C MET A 1 16.83 12.48 27.31
N GLY A 2 16.28 11.52 28.02
CA GLY A 2 17.06 10.42 28.57
C GLY A 2 17.21 9.26 27.56
N ILE A 3 18.03 8.27 27.93
CA ILE A 3 18.24 7.08 27.12
C ILE A 3 16.92 6.34 26.86
N GLY A 4 16.06 6.22 27.87
CA GLY A 4 14.77 5.55 27.72
C GLY A 4 13.86 6.24 26.71
N GLU A 5 13.81 7.56 26.75
CA GLU A 5 13.04 8.33 25.77
C GLU A 5 13.62 8.21 24.37
N GLY A 6 14.94 8.24 24.24
CA GLY A 6 15.61 8.05 22.97
C GLY A 6 15.33 6.69 22.37
N LEU A 7 15.35 5.63 23.17
CA LEU A 7 15.02 4.28 22.71
C LEU A 7 13.56 4.17 22.30
N ALA A 8 12.66 4.80 23.02
CA ALA A 8 11.24 4.80 22.69
C ALA A 8 11.00 5.50 21.35
N ILE A 9 11.64 6.65 21.12
CA ILE A 9 11.54 7.36 19.84
C ILE A 9 12.11 6.53 18.70
N LEU A 10 13.27 5.93 18.92
CA LEU A 10 13.89 5.06 17.92
C LEU A 10 12.98 3.87 17.59
N GLY A 11 12.42 3.23 18.60
CA GLY A 11 11.51 2.10 18.42
C GLY A 11 10.26 2.48 17.63
N LYS A 12 9.66 3.62 17.94
CA LYS A 12 8.50 4.13 17.21
C LYS A 12 8.84 4.41 15.76
N ALA A 13 9.96 5.08 15.52
CA ALA A 13 10.36 5.42 14.16
C ALA A 13 10.64 4.18 13.34
N ILE A 14 11.36 3.21 13.89
CA ILE A 14 11.64 1.95 13.19
C ILE A 14 10.36 1.15 12.99
N GLY A 15 9.51 1.04 14.02
CA GLY A 15 8.25 0.31 13.95
C GLY A 15 7.32 0.88 12.90
N ALA A 16 7.17 2.21 12.87
CA ALA A 16 6.34 2.87 11.86
C ALA A 16 6.92 2.68 10.45
N GLY A 17 8.24 2.81 10.32
CA GLY A 17 8.92 2.59 9.05
C GLY A 17 8.75 1.18 8.52
N LEU A 18 8.91 0.17 9.37
CA LEU A 18 8.70 -1.23 9.00
C LEU A 18 7.24 -1.51 8.67
N CYS A 19 6.32 -0.96 9.46
CA CYS A 19 4.89 -1.12 9.24
C CYS A 19 4.49 -0.62 7.85
N MET A 20 4.87 0.61 7.50
CA MET A 20 4.54 1.18 6.19
C MET A 20 5.37 0.56 5.08
N GLY A 21 6.67 0.39 5.28
CA GLY A 21 7.57 -0.13 4.26
C GLY A 21 7.23 -1.55 3.85
N ILE A 22 7.08 -2.44 4.81
CA ILE A 22 6.73 -3.84 4.53
C ILE A 22 5.25 -3.95 4.16
N GLY A 23 4.38 -3.22 4.86
CA GLY A 23 2.95 -3.25 4.61
C GLY A 23 2.55 -2.75 3.23
N ALA A 24 3.35 -1.89 2.60
CA ALA A 24 3.08 -1.40 1.26
C ALA A 24 3.53 -2.36 0.16
N ILE A 25 4.37 -3.35 0.46
CA ILE A 25 4.90 -4.27 -0.55
C ILE A 25 3.77 -5.07 -1.21
N GLY A 26 2.88 -5.65 -0.41
CA GLY A 26 1.76 -6.46 -0.93
C GLY A 26 0.86 -5.67 -1.87
N PRO A 27 0.29 -4.54 -1.42
CA PRO A 27 -0.55 -3.71 -2.29
C PRO A 27 0.16 -3.23 -3.55
N ALA A 28 1.41 -2.79 -3.43
CA ALA A 28 2.17 -2.31 -4.59
C ALA A 28 2.36 -3.41 -5.64
N LEU A 29 2.73 -4.62 -5.21
CA LEU A 29 2.89 -5.75 -6.12
C LEU A 29 1.55 -6.19 -6.71
N GLY A 30 0.50 -6.22 -5.89
CA GLY A 30 -0.84 -6.58 -6.35
C GLY A 30 -1.37 -5.61 -7.40
N GLU A 31 -1.22 -4.31 -7.15
CA GLU A 31 -1.64 -3.28 -8.10
C GLU A 31 -0.82 -3.34 -9.38
N GLY A 32 0.50 -3.48 -9.26
CA GLY A 32 1.37 -3.61 -10.43
C GLY A 32 0.99 -4.80 -11.28
N ASN A 33 0.71 -5.94 -10.66
CA ASN A 33 0.27 -7.13 -11.37
C ASN A 33 -1.09 -6.92 -12.03
N ALA A 34 -2.04 -6.32 -11.34
CA ALA A 34 -3.36 -6.03 -11.89
C ALA A 34 -3.28 -5.09 -13.09
N VAL A 35 -2.49 -4.02 -12.98
CA VAL A 35 -2.31 -3.06 -14.08
C VAL A 35 -1.67 -3.75 -15.28
N SER A 36 -0.62 -4.53 -15.08
CA SER A 36 0.05 -5.26 -16.15
C SER A 36 -0.91 -6.19 -16.88
N ARG A 37 -1.72 -6.95 -16.16
CA ARG A 37 -2.69 -7.87 -16.75
C ARG A 37 -3.80 -7.12 -17.47
N ALA A 38 -4.26 -6.01 -16.90
CA ALA A 38 -5.31 -5.21 -17.53
C ALA A 38 -4.83 -4.60 -18.85
N LEU A 39 -3.62 -4.05 -18.86
CA LEU A 39 -3.05 -3.47 -20.09
C LEU A 39 -2.86 -4.54 -21.18
N GLU A 40 -2.42 -5.72 -20.81
CA GLU A 40 -2.29 -6.84 -21.71
C GLU A 40 -3.63 -7.23 -22.29
N GLY A 41 -4.67 -7.31 -21.45
CA GLY A 41 -6.03 -7.61 -21.86
C GLY A 41 -6.60 -6.55 -22.81
N MET A 42 -6.35 -5.27 -22.51
CA MET A 42 -6.80 -4.18 -23.38
C MET A 42 -6.14 -4.25 -24.77
N ALA A 43 -4.87 -4.65 -24.82
CA ALA A 43 -4.16 -4.80 -26.08
C ALA A 43 -4.73 -5.95 -26.90
N ARG A 44 -5.13 -7.05 -26.26
CA ARG A 44 -5.70 -8.22 -26.94
C ARG A 44 -7.15 -8.04 -27.33
N GLN A 45 -7.91 -7.33 -26.52
CA GLN A 45 -9.35 -7.13 -26.69
C GLN A 45 -9.69 -5.64 -26.56
N PRO A 46 -9.36 -4.84 -27.62
CA PRO A 46 -9.63 -3.40 -27.55
C PRO A 46 -11.10 -3.05 -27.32
N GLU A 47 -12.02 -3.92 -27.76
CA GLU A 47 -13.45 -3.72 -27.56
C GLU A 47 -13.86 -3.82 -26.08
N SER A 48 -13.04 -4.45 -25.24
CA SER A 48 -13.28 -4.58 -23.81
C SER A 48 -12.44 -3.60 -22.98
N ALA A 49 -11.70 -2.69 -23.63
CA ALA A 49 -10.75 -1.82 -22.92
C ALA A 49 -11.42 -0.99 -21.83
N ASP A 50 -12.62 -0.46 -22.06
CA ASP A 50 -13.32 0.34 -21.05
C ASP A 50 -13.70 -0.49 -19.84
N ASN A 51 -14.20 -1.69 -20.02
CA ASN A 51 -14.52 -2.61 -18.94
C ASN A 51 -13.28 -3.00 -18.15
N LEU A 52 -12.19 -3.32 -18.85
CA LEU A 52 -10.94 -3.71 -18.21
C LEU A 52 -10.38 -2.56 -17.39
N ARG A 53 -10.44 -1.33 -17.90
CA ARG A 53 -9.97 -0.15 -17.18
C ARG A 53 -10.75 0.09 -15.91
N VAL A 54 -12.08 0.04 -15.98
CA VAL A 54 -12.95 0.25 -14.81
C VAL A 54 -12.68 -0.81 -13.74
N ASN A 55 -12.61 -2.06 -14.14
CA ASN A 55 -12.36 -3.17 -13.21
C ASN A 55 -10.95 -3.09 -12.63
N MET A 56 -9.97 -2.64 -13.40
CA MET A 56 -8.60 -2.42 -12.91
C MET A 56 -8.59 -1.35 -11.82
N ILE A 57 -9.24 -0.22 -12.07
CA ILE A 57 -9.29 0.88 -11.09
C ILE A 57 -9.98 0.40 -9.81
N LEU A 58 -11.09 -0.31 -9.93
CA LEU A 58 -11.82 -0.83 -8.77
C LEU A 58 -10.96 -1.82 -7.98
N GLY A 59 -10.30 -2.75 -8.67
CA GLY A 59 -9.42 -3.72 -8.03
C GLY A 59 -8.23 -3.07 -7.34
N CYS A 60 -7.62 -2.08 -7.98
CA CYS A 60 -6.52 -1.33 -7.39
C CYS A 60 -6.96 -0.54 -6.16
N ALA A 61 -8.15 0.05 -6.18
CA ALA A 61 -8.69 0.78 -5.04
C ALA A 61 -8.90 -0.15 -3.84
N ILE A 62 -9.42 -1.35 -4.07
CA ILE A 62 -9.62 -2.34 -3.01
C ILE A 62 -8.27 -2.78 -2.43
N THR A 63 -7.30 -3.06 -3.30
CA THR A 63 -5.96 -3.47 -2.90
C THR A 63 -5.26 -2.36 -2.12
N GLU A 64 -5.39 -1.11 -2.56
CA GLU A 64 -4.79 0.05 -1.89
C GLU A 64 -5.36 0.26 -0.50
N SER A 65 -6.58 -0.15 -0.23
CA SER A 65 -7.16 -0.06 1.11
C SER A 65 -6.29 -0.73 2.16
N THR A 66 -5.66 -1.85 1.82
CA THR A 66 -4.73 -2.54 2.71
C THR A 66 -3.48 -1.71 2.98
N GLY A 67 -2.95 -1.04 1.96
CA GLY A 67 -1.83 -0.11 2.12
C GLY A 67 -2.19 1.09 2.99
N ILE A 68 -3.41 1.59 2.85
CA ILE A 68 -3.91 2.68 3.68
C ILE A 68 -3.99 2.26 5.16
N TYR A 69 -4.38 1.01 5.44
CA TYR A 69 -4.37 0.51 6.81
C TYR A 69 -2.97 0.53 7.41
N SER A 70 -1.95 0.16 6.64
CA SER A 70 -0.55 0.23 7.08
C SER A 70 -0.16 1.68 7.40
N LEU A 71 -0.57 2.62 6.56
CA LEU A 71 -0.32 4.04 6.77
C LEU A 71 -0.97 4.53 8.07
N VAL A 72 -2.22 4.16 8.30
CA VAL A 72 -2.94 4.56 9.51
C VAL A 72 -2.25 4.02 10.76
N ILE A 73 -1.87 2.75 10.74
CA ILE A 73 -1.18 2.13 11.88
C ILE A 73 0.18 2.80 12.11
N ALA A 74 0.93 3.10 11.04
CA ALA A 74 2.22 3.78 11.16
C ALA A 74 2.06 5.16 11.80
N ILE A 75 1.05 5.91 11.39
CA ILE A 75 0.75 7.22 11.98
C ILE A 75 0.38 7.08 13.46
N LEU A 76 -0.45 6.10 13.79
CA LEU A 76 -0.85 5.86 15.19
C LEU A 76 0.35 5.50 16.06
N ILE A 77 1.28 4.72 15.54
CA ILE A 77 2.52 4.39 16.26
C ILE A 77 3.29 5.65 16.58
N LEU A 78 3.45 6.54 15.60
CA LEU A 78 4.22 7.77 15.79
C LEU A 78 3.54 8.77 16.73
N VAL A 79 2.22 8.82 16.71
CA VAL A 79 1.45 9.85 17.43
C VAL A 79 1.00 9.38 18.81
N LEU A 80 0.54 8.16 18.93
CA LEU A 80 -0.06 7.66 20.17
C LEU A 80 0.91 6.93 21.09
N LEU A 81 1.95 6.32 20.57
CA LEU A 81 2.97 5.69 21.40
C LEU A 81 4.13 6.64 21.71
#